data_a45338bd79ddd359575ceff0de55cbad
#
_entry.id   a45338bd79ddd359575ceff0de55cbad
#
_cell.length_a   1.000
_cell.length_b   1.000
_cell.length_c   1.000
_cell.angle_alpha   90.00
_cell.angle_beta   90.00
_cell.angle_gamma   90.00
#
_symmetry.space_group_name_H-M   'P 1'
#
loop_
_entity.id
_entity.type
_entity.pdbx_description
1 polymer ?
#
loop_
_entity_poly.entity_id
_entity_poly.type
_entity_poly.pdbx_seq_one_letter_code
_entity_poly.pdbx_strand_id
1 'polypeptide(L)'
;MCALSYSCSNEENTTSSSQFTAFTSGIVTEVPMTRVQLGASEGSTAASDFLTRTSMVHTTIGGKGTFYWESGDVIYVQDDNNTFFRSQSNITSSTARNTFLISGVYGAKASYDVYYNGTNSGPDPQKVTISATQTQTAFNNTKHFGAVGDCGVAKATKNTDIGKSGYKFDLEHKASYLCFLPFIVQNAERSSFKIQKIEVTSNNNIAGTYNLSQEGLSGAGETKIITLNVGANGLPLADQDTENKSINNSLYMVIAPGTHALSVKYIIFDSQSNKVITVTKKYTSLNFEANKVYDIPVGLGTVISYNYHHYMWDARENYWSGHEWNALNPWQPTENEIQNTNYPKSKATDGSRWYNENDGIFEASNALFKKLPNANEMAWYVMKGDPHWDNETKWKAFGRINTGGVWIKKLSVIAQEQGKQLADLKEKNHVGLDMRSTRKPYSKRPVIGKPSASELSKYFFLPALGKYYDGKLTFFASKGYYWSSTACPNKSDDAYYLHVSDSRVFVGYYMRVEAFIAQPLE
;
A
#
# COMPACT_ATOMS: atom_id res chain seq x y z
N MET A 1 82.61 -24.33 53.75
CA MET A 1 81.54 -23.43 53.30
C MET A 1 81.26 -23.78 51.84
N CYS A 2 80.21 -24.53 51.61
CA CYS A 2 79.77 -24.89 50.29
C CYS A 2 78.72 -23.85 49.78
N ALA A 3 79.01 -23.26 48.65
CA ALA A 3 78.01 -22.42 47.94
C ALA A 3 77.36 -23.30 46.87
N LEU A 4 76.06 -23.53 47.02
CA LEU A 4 75.22 -24.19 46.03
C LEU A 4 74.67 -23.11 45.09
N SER A 5 75.05 -23.23 43.82
CA SER A 5 74.47 -22.48 42.72
C SER A 5 73.18 -23.19 42.22
N TYR A 6 72.04 -22.59 42.36
CA TYR A 6 70.79 -22.98 41.73
C TYR A 6 70.72 -22.36 40.34
N SER A 7 70.68 -23.23 39.31
CA SER A 7 70.32 -22.86 37.94
C SER A 7 68.79 -22.93 37.81
N CYS A 8 68.16 -21.85 37.58
CA CYS A 8 66.77 -21.81 37.13
C CYS A 8 66.73 -21.93 35.60
N SER A 9 66.26 -23.05 35.12
CA SER A 9 65.85 -23.19 33.73
C SER A 9 64.45 -22.52 33.58
N ASN A 10 64.40 -21.44 32.85
CA ASN A 10 63.14 -20.87 32.39
C ASN A 10 62.60 -21.78 31.26
N GLU A 11 61.59 -22.58 31.55
CA GLU A 11 60.71 -23.08 30.53
C GLU A 11 59.80 -21.94 30.11
N GLU A 12 60.04 -21.39 28.93
CA GLU A 12 59.08 -20.53 28.25
C GLU A 12 57.84 -21.34 27.90
N ASN A 13 56.81 -21.24 28.69
CA ASN A 13 55.47 -21.69 28.37
C ASN A 13 54.91 -20.77 27.28
N THR A 14 55.14 -21.10 26.03
CA THR A 14 54.49 -20.46 24.90
C THR A 14 53.01 -20.87 24.86
N THR A 15 52.18 -20.27 25.72
CA THR A 15 50.77 -20.17 25.47
C THR A 15 50.60 -19.27 24.24
N SER A 16 50.30 -19.85 23.10
CA SER A 16 49.89 -19.12 21.91
C SER A 16 48.58 -18.42 22.23
N SER A 17 48.65 -17.16 22.69
CA SER A 17 47.51 -16.30 22.70
C SER A 17 47.05 -16.15 21.25
N SER A 18 45.89 -16.69 20.90
CA SER A 18 45.28 -16.49 19.61
C SER A 18 45.12 -14.99 19.42
N GLN A 19 45.99 -14.37 18.63
CA GLN A 19 46.04 -12.95 18.43
C GLN A 19 44.87 -12.57 17.49
N PHE A 20 43.85 -11.92 18.03
CA PHE A 20 42.74 -11.40 17.23
C PHE A 20 43.13 -10.08 16.58
N THR A 21 42.77 -9.93 15.31
CA THR A 21 42.91 -8.69 14.56
C THR A 21 41.54 -8.00 14.49
N ALA A 22 41.53 -6.69 14.71
CA ALA A 22 40.32 -5.87 14.71
C ALA A 22 39.99 -5.40 13.27
N PHE A 23 38.75 -5.62 12.84
CA PHE A 23 38.18 -5.10 11.62
C PHE A 23 36.98 -4.22 11.96
N THR A 24 37.09 -2.92 11.74
CA THR A 24 36.06 -1.94 12.11
C THR A 24 35.30 -1.50 10.88
N SER A 25 33.99 -1.66 10.90
CA SER A 25 33.10 -1.13 9.87
C SER A 25 33.04 0.41 9.95
N GLY A 26 32.98 1.07 8.78
CA GLY A 26 32.96 2.53 8.65
C GLY A 26 31.72 3.22 9.19
N ILE A 27 31.61 4.53 8.93
CA ILE A 27 30.49 5.37 9.34
C ILE A 27 29.27 5.06 8.46
N VAL A 28 28.07 5.24 9.02
CA VAL A 28 26.77 5.14 8.34
C VAL A 28 26.80 5.94 7.04
N THR A 29 26.55 5.26 5.94
CA THR A 29 26.31 5.90 4.66
C THR A 29 24.94 5.48 4.13
N GLU A 30 24.25 6.44 3.58
CA GLU A 30 22.86 6.33 3.15
C GLU A 30 22.77 5.68 1.77
N VAL A 31 21.88 4.71 1.58
CA VAL A 31 21.69 4.00 0.30
C VAL A 31 20.74 4.78 -0.61
N PRO A 32 21.07 4.99 -1.90
CA PRO A 32 20.17 5.64 -2.85
C PRO A 32 18.88 4.84 -3.07
N MET A 33 17.76 5.55 -3.15
CA MET A 33 16.44 4.97 -3.37
C MET A 33 15.93 5.27 -4.76
N THR A 34 15.30 4.30 -5.39
CA THR A 34 14.62 4.48 -6.68
C THR A 34 13.13 4.29 -6.51
N ARG A 35 12.34 5.31 -6.84
CA ARG A 35 10.88 5.23 -6.85
C ARG A 35 10.42 4.49 -8.10
N VAL A 36 9.73 3.38 -7.94
CA VAL A 36 9.03 2.70 -9.03
C VAL A 36 7.61 3.23 -9.09
N GLN A 37 7.32 4.04 -10.12
CA GLN A 37 5.99 4.58 -10.37
C GLN A 37 5.33 3.80 -11.51
N LEU A 38 4.10 3.31 -11.29
CA LEU A 38 3.27 2.73 -12.34
C LEU A 38 2.93 3.81 -13.37
N GLY A 39 3.45 3.68 -14.59
CA GLY A 39 2.97 4.42 -15.76
C GLY A 39 3.53 5.81 -16.04
N ALA A 40 4.73 6.17 -15.58
CA ALA A 40 5.39 7.39 -16.04
C ALA A 40 6.81 7.10 -16.53
N SER A 41 7.10 7.58 -17.72
CA SER A 41 8.40 7.59 -18.35
C SER A 41 9.37 8.52 -17.62
N GLU A 42 10.61 8.06 -17.50
CA GLU A 42 11.89 8.76 -17.37
C GLU A 42 11.97 10.05 -16.56
N GLY A 43 12.95 10.07 -15.67
CA GLY A 43 13.58 11.30 -15.26
C GLY A 43 14.17 11.30 -13.86
N SER A 44 15.48 11.24 -13.83
CA SER A 44 16.40 11.73 -12.83
C SER A 44 17.18 10.69 -12.06
N THR A 45 18.38 10.47 -12.57
CA THR A 45 19.54 9.91 -11.88
C THR A 45 20.14 10.95 -10.94
N ALA A 46 20.29 10.59 -9.67
CA ALA A 46 21.35 11.15 -8.85
C ALA A 46 21.99 9.97 -8.11
N ALA A 47 23.14 9.56 -8.57
CA ALA A 47 24.00 8.61 -7.89
C ALA A 47 24.80 9.33 -6.82
N SER A 48 24.86 8.78 -5.62
CA SER A 48 26.04 8.89 -4.77
C SER A 48 26.10 7.65 -3.89
N ASP A 49 27.26 7.02 -3.94
CA ASP A 49 27.65 5.79 -3.26
C ASP A 49 27.53 5.89 -1.75
N PHE A 50 27.27 4.71 -1.13
CA PHE A 50 27.84 4.26 0.18
C PHE A 50 26.83 3.50 1.06
N LEU A 51 27.04 2.45 1.54
CA LEU A 51 27.49 1.37 2.42
C LEU A 51 26.72 1.21 3.75
N THR A 52 26.21 0.15 4.14
CA THR A 52 26.37 -1.14 4.78
C THR A 52 25.36 -1.48 5.87
N ARG A 53 24.88 -2.76 5.97
CA ARG A 53 24.45 -3.49 7.17
C ARG A 53 23.07 -4.15 7.08
N THR A 54 22.70 -5.00 8.04
CA THR A 54 21.75 -6.12 7.92
C THR A 54 20.32 -5.84 8.37
N SER A 55 20.06 -4.67 8.95
CA SER A 55 18.73 -4.08 9.03
C SER A 55 18.78 -2.65 8.51
N MET A 56 17.66 -2.13 8.05
CA MET A 56 17.59 -0.82 7.42
C MET A 56 16.51 0.05 8.08
N VAL A 57 16.84 1.30 8.33
CA VAL A 57 15.86 2.35 8.67
C VAL A 57 15.62 3.20 7.44
N HIS A 58 14.38 3.23 6.99
CA HIS A 58 13.90 3.99 5.85
C HIS A 58 12.69 4.83 6.31
N THR A 59 12.71 6.12 6.11
CA THR A 59 11.74 7.04 6.71
C THR A 59 10.84 7.77 5.73
N THR A 60 11.25 7.90 4.47
CA THR A 60 10.50 8.66 3.45
C THR A 60 10.57 8.00 2.09
N ILE A 61 9.48 8.02 1.34
CA ILE A 61 9.42 7.51 -0.04
C ILE A 61 10.42 8.30 -0.91
N GLY A 62 11.29 7.58 -1.62
CA GLY A 62 12.38 8.16 -2.41
C GLY A 62 13.49 8.76 -1.56
N GLY A 63 13.45 8.56 -0.24
CA GLY A 63 14.51 8.94 0.69
C GLY A 63 15.60 7.87 0.77
N LYS A 64 16.61 8.11 1.59
CA LYS A 64 17.72 7.20 1.79
C LYS A 64 17.41 6.17 2.88
N GLY A 65 17.95 4.95 2.74
CA GLY A 65 17.95 3.91 3.77
C GLY A 65 19.26 3.90 4.54
N THR A 66 19.18 3.75 5.86
CA THR A 66 20.37 3.59 6.72
C THR A 66 20.37 2.19 7.30
N PHE A 67 21.43 1.44 7.06
CA PHE A 67 21.56 0.07 7.53
C PHE A 67 22.25 -0.02 8.90
N TYR A 68 21.97 -1.09 9.66
CA TYR A 68 22.51 -1.37 11.00
C TYR A 68 22.91 -2.83 11.14
N TRP A 69 24.02 -3.09 11.82
CA TRP A 69 24.39 -4.43 12.29
C TRP A 69 23.41 -4.89 13.37
N GLU A 70 22.99 -6.14 13.29
CA GLU A 70 22.09 -6.75 14.25
C GLU A 70 22.80 -7.86 15.06
N SER A 71 22.18 -8.23 16.18
CA SER A 71 22.69 -9.34 16.99
C SER A 71 22.80 -10.64 16.19
N GLY A 72 23.95 -11.29 16.25
CA GLY A 72 24.23 -12.51 15.49
C GLY A 72 24.96 -12.31 14.18
N ASP A 73 25.07 -11.07 13.67
CA ASP A 73 25.84 -10.79 12.47
C ASP A 73 27.33 -11.08 12.67
N VAL A 74 27.93 -11.65 11.64
CA VAL A 74 29.36 -11.98 11.57
C VAL A 74 29.89 -11.67 10.18
N ILE A 75 31.17 -11.42 10.10
CA ILE A 75 31.88 -11.27 8.83
C ILE A 75 32.94 -12.38 8.67
N TYR A 76 33.32 -12.59 7.44
CA TYR A 76 34.44 -13.45 7.07
C TYR A 76 35.53 -12.62 6.41
N VAL A 77 36.79 -12.86 6.78
CA VAL A 77 37.91 -12.17 6.18
C VAL A 77 38.96 -13.21 5.75
N GLN A 78 39.46 -13.08 4.53
CA GLN A 78 40.50 -13.92 3.99
C GLN A 78 41.87 -13.40 4.45
N ASP A 79 42.64 -14.24 5.15
CA ASP A 79 43.96 -13.88 5.73
C ASP A 79 45.10 -13.87 4.70
N ASP A 80 46.33 -13.69 5.15
CA ASP A 80 47.54 -13.72 4.32
C ASP A 80 47.76 -15.09 3.64
N ASN A 81 47.27 -16.15 4.24
CA ASN A 81 47.33 -17.51 3.73
C ASN A 81 46.15 -17.90 2.83
N ASN A 82 45.32 -16.96 2.44
CA ASN A 82 44.09 -17.16 1.67
C ASN A 82 43.03 -18.05 2.36
N THR A 83 43.06 -18.14 3.68
CA THR A 83 42.09 -18.87 4.49
C THR A 83 41.04 -17.88 5.02
N PHE A 84 39.75 -18.25 4.93
CA PHE A 84 38.67 -17.46 5.50
C PHE A 84 38.50 -17.74 6.98
N PHE A 85 38.50 -16.69 7.77
CA PHE A 85 38.21 -16.73 9.19
C PHE A 85 36.92 -15.98 9.48
N ARG A 86 36.05 -16.59 10.30
CA ARG A 86 34.78 -16.02 10.76
C ARG A 86 35.06 -15.14 12.00
N SER A 87 34.44 -13.97 12.06
CA SER A 87 34.51 -13.12 13.23
C SER A 87 33.76 -13.71 14.43
N GLN A 88 34.15 -13.27 15.63
CA GLN A 88 33.31 -13.42 16.80
C GLN A 88 32.05 -12.50 16.65
N SER A 89 30.91 -12.96 17.14
CA SER A 89 29.71 -12.12 17.26
C SER A 89 29.71 -11.43 18.62
N ASN A 90 29.81 -10.12 18.61
CA ASN A 90 29.82 -9.28 19.82
C ASN A 90 28.72 -8.22 19.80
N ILE A 91 27.78 -8.33 18.89
CA ILE A 91 26.69 -7.37 18.70
C ILE A 91 25.53 -7.77 19.60
N THR A 92 25.19 -6.91 20.56
CA THR A 92 24.09 -7.11 21.52
C THR A 92 22.84 -6.28 21.20
N SER A 93 23.00 -5.25 20.37
CA SER A 93 21.90 -4.37 19.92
C SER A 93 22.22 -3.79 18.55
N SER A 94 21.18 -3.34 17.82
CA SER A 94 21.35 -2.68 16.50
C SER A 94 22.36 -1.54 16.61
N THR A 95 23.39 -1.57 15.78
CA THR A 95 24.47 -0.58 15.80
C THR A 95 24.91 -0.20 14.39
N ALA A 96 25.14 1.09 14.22
CA ALA A 96 25.63 1.63 12.96
C ALA A 96 27.13 1.31 12.72
N ARG A 97 27.87 0.87 13.71
CA ARG A 97 29.30 0.62 13.64
C ARG A 97 29.67 -0.53 14.57
N ASN A 98 30.51 -1.43 14.10
CA ASN A 98 31.01 -2.51 14.94
C ASN A 98 32.49 -2.79 14.66
N THR A 99 33.21 -3.28 15.67
CA THR A 99 34.55 -3.82 15.54
C THR A 99 34.50 -5.33 15.70
N PHE A 100 34.82 -6.05 14.64
CA PHE A 100 34.85 -7.50 14.59
C PHE A 100 36.25 -7.99 14.95
N LEU A 101 36.33 -8.96 15.83
CA LEU A 101 37.58 -9.62 16.19
C LEU A 101 37.71 -10.93 15.42
N ILE A 102 38.79 -11.07 14.66
CA ILE A 102 39.01 -12.19 13.73
C ILE A 102 40.38 -12.79 13.98
N SER A 103 40.42 -14.11 14.10
CA SER A 103 41.68 -14.87 14.13
C SER A 103 42.26 -14.98 12.71
N GLY A 104 43.54 -15.30 12.58
CA GLY A 104 44.23 -15.39 11.32
C GLY A 104 45.49 -14.53 11.27
N VAL A 105 46.20 -14.56 10.18
CA VAL A 105 47.46 -13.82 9.96
C VAL A 105 47.18 -12.65 9.01
N TYR A 106 47.41 -11.43 9.49
CA TYR A 106 47.14 -10.21 8.73
C TYR A 106 48.32 -9.24 8.83
N GLY A 107 48.72 -8.66 7.73
CA GLY A 107 49.83 -7.68 7.68
C GLY A 107 50.64 -7.70 6.41
N ALA A 108 50.60 -8.78 5.64
CA ALA A 108 51.36 -8.91 4.38
C ALA A 108 50.63 -8.25 3.18
N LYS A 109 49.28 -8.15 3.20
CA LYS A 109 48.50 -7.59 2.10
C LYS A 109 48.16 -6.13 2.34
N ALA A 110 48.05 -5.33 1.29
CA ALA A 110 47.60 -3.93 1.36
C ALA A 110 46.11 -3.82 1.72
N SER A 111 45.30 -4.82 1.37
CA SER A 111 43.87 -4.92 1.70
C SER A 111 43.41 -6.36 1.83
N TYR A 112 42.34 -6.58 2.56
CA TYR A 112 41.73 -7.88 2.81
C TYR A 112 40.28 -7.89 2.36
N ASP A 113 39.90 -8.99 1.69
CA ASP A 113 38.50 -9.17 1.26
C ASP A 113 37.65 -9.58 2.45
N VAL A 114 36.56 -8.78 2.64
CA VAL A 114 35.53 -8.97 3.67
C VAL A 114 34.27 -9.46 3.00
N TYR A 115 33.65 -10.48 3.59
CA TYR A 115 32.38 -11.04 3.15
C TYR A 115 31.36 -11.04 4.30
N TYR A 116 30.14 -10.64 4.01
CA TYR A 116 28.95 -10.87 4.81
C TYR A 116 27.94 -11.63 3.95
N ASN A 117 27.60 -12.84 4.32
CA ASN A 117 26.70 -13.70 3.55
C ASN A 117 25.34 -13.94 4.23
N GLY A 118 24.98 -13.07 5.19
CA GLY A 118 23.76 -13.23 5.98
C GLY A 118 23.90 -14.22 7.13
N THR A 119 22.82 -14.46 7.85
CA THR A 119 22.80 -15.34 9.02
C THR A 119 22.38 -16.77 8.69
N ASN A 120 21.81 -17.03 7.51
CA ASN A 120 21.26 -18.34 7.09
C ASN A 120 21.94 -18.97 5.88
N SER A 121 23.03 -18.41 5.37
CA SER A 121 23.65 -18.88 4.11
C SER A 121 24.69 -20.02 4.31
N GLY A 122 24.89 -20.46 5.54
CA GLY A 122 25.87 -21.51 5.85
C GLY A 122 27.29 -20.95 6.04
N PRO A 123 28.28 -21.84 6.22
CA PRO A 123 29.66 -21.48 6.60
C PRO A 123 30.52 -20.98 5.43
N ASP A 124 30.10 -21.18 4.18
CA ASP A 124 30.84 -20.72 3.01
C ASP A 124 30.61 -19.25 2.77
N PRO A 125 31.61 -18.35 3.00
CA PRO A 125 31.41 -16.90 2.85
C PRO A 125 31.13 -16.47 1.42
N GLN A 126 31.43 -17.29 0.43
CA GLN A 126 31.23 -17.03 -0.99
C GLN A 126 29.89 -17.59 -1.51
N LYS A 127 29.03 -18.02 -0.61
CA LYS A 127 27.66 -18.47 -0.92
C LYS A 127 26.67 -17.64 -0.14
N VAL A 128 25.55 -17.26 -0.78
CA VAL A 128 24.41 -16.62 -0.15
C VAL A 128 23.12 -17.27 -0.64
N THR A 129 22.17 -17.45 0.27
CA THR A 129 20.86 -17.99 -0.07
C THR A 129 19.80 -16.91 0.15
N ILE A 130 19.22 -16.41 -0.93
CA ILE A 130 18.04 -15.56 -0.89
C ILE A 130 16.83 -16.47 -0.73
N SER A 131 16.11 -16.30 0.38
CA SER A 131 14.99 -17.18 0.74
C SER A 131 13.77 -16.94 -0.13
N ALA A 132 13.16 -17.99 -0.63
CA ALA A 132 11.88 -17.95 -1.30
C ALA A 132 10.69 -17.69 -0.34
N THR A 133 10.92 -17.83 0.97
CA THR A 133 9.95 -17.50 2.01
C THR A 133 10.58 -16.53 3.00
N GLN A 134 10.00 -15.35 3.09
CA GLN A 134 10.45 -14.29 3.97
C GLN A 134 9.32 -13.95 4.95
N THR A 135 9.62 -13.40 6.12
CA THR A 135 8.61 -13.06 7.14
C THR A 135 8.93 -11.72 7.77
N GLN A 136 7.95 -10.84 7.79
CA GLN A 136 8.00 -9.55 8.48
C GLN A 136 6.79 -9.43 9.41
N THR A 137 7.01 -9.19 10.70
CA THR A 137 5.94 -9.22 11.72
C THR A 137 5.39 -7.86 12.11
N ALA A 138 6.05 -6.78 11.68
CA ALA A 138 5.64 -5.40 11.93
C ALA A 138 5.99 -4.53 10.71
N PHE A 139 5.18 -3.51 10.44
CA PHE A 139 5.54 -2.52 9.43
C PHE A 139 6.85 -1.81 9.76
N ASN A 140 7.53 -1.33 8.74
CA ASN A 140 8.80 -0.61 8.83
C ASN A 140 9.87 -1.35 9.65
N ASN A 141 9.91 -2.67 9.54
CA ASN A 141 10.85 -3.54 10.24
C ASN A 141 11.60 -4.42 9.25
N THR A 142 12.91 -4.26 9.16
CA THR A 142 13.79 -4.96 8.22
C THR A 142 14.75 -5.95 8.90
N LYS A 143 14.56 -6.26 10.19
CA LYS A 143 15.44 -7.15 10.98
C LYS A 143 15.57 -8.56 10.41
N HIS A 144 14.65 -8.96 9.53
CA HIS A 144 14.70 -10.25 8.84
C HIS A 144 15.72 -10.30 7.68
N PHE A 145 16.28 -9.18 7.23
CA PHE A 145 17.13 -9.11 6.02
C PHE A 145 18.30 -10.09 6.07
N GLY A 146 19.08 -10.08 7.16
CA GLY A 146 20.21 -10.99 7.32
C GLY A 146 19.83 -12.48 7.24
N ALA A 147 18.63 -12.83 7.71
CA ALA A 147 18.14 -14.21 7.69
C ALA A 147 17.53 -14.63 6.33
N VAL A 148 17.25 -13.69 5.43
CA VAL A 148 16.57 -14.00 4.17
C VAL A 148 17.40 -13.72 2.92
N GLY A 149 18.70 -13.42 3.10
CA GLY A 149 19.63 -13.34 1.98
C GLY A 149 20.22 -11.95 1.72
N ASP A 150 20.15 -11.05 2.68
CA ASP A 150 21.00 -9.87 2.64
C ASP A 150 22.46 -10.26 2.70
N CYS A 151 23.29 -9.64 1.87
CA CYS A 151 24.70 -9.96 1.75
C CYS A 151 25.50 -8.75 1.27
N GLY A 152 26.79 -8.77 1.56
CA GLY A 152 27.67 -7.69 1.13
C GLY A 152 29.14 -8.08 1.14
N VAL A 153 29.95 -7.28 0.49
CA VAL A 153 31.41 -7.44 0.41
C VAL A 153 32.12 -6.11 0.65
N ALA A 154 33.37 -6.18 1.03
CA ALA A 154 34.23 -5.00 1.17
C ALA A 154 35.71 -5.35 0.96
N LYS A 155 36.53 -4.32 0.77
CA LYS A 155 38.00 -4.40 0.93
C LYS A 155 38.40 -3.63 2.19
N ALA A 156 38.88 -4.35 3.19
CA ALA A 156 39.39 -3.76 4.41
C ALA A 156 40.82 -3.24 4.21
N THR A 157 41.10 -2.00 4.56
CA THR A 157 42.42 -1.38 4.50
C THR A 157 42.93 -1.05 5.91
N LYS A 158 44.24 -0.93 6.07
CA LYS A 158 44.83 -0.59 7.37
C LYS A 158 44.22 0.69 7.93
N ASN A 159 43.85 0.62 9.20
CA ASN A 159 43.30 1.82 9.86
C ASN A 159 44.45 2.77 10.21
N THR A 160 44.42 3.96 9.61
CA THR A 160 45.43 5.00 9.79
C THR A 160 44.95 6.13 10.71
N ASP A 161 43.76 6.00 11.31
CA ASP A 161 43.22 7.00 12.21
C ASP A 161 44.03 7.02 13.52
N ILE A 162 44.27 8.22 14.08
CA ILE A 162 45.08 8.40 15.29
C ILE A 162 44.51 7.56 16.46
N GLY A 163 45.36 6.75 17.07
CA GLY A 163 44.99 5.89 18.20
C GLY A 163 44.12 4.68 17.84
N LYS A 164 43.95 4.35 16.55
CA LYS A 164 43.27 3.14 16.06
C LYS A 164 44.27 2.14 15.52
N SER A 165 43.98 0.86 15.74
CA SER A 165 44.73 -0.25 15.19
C SER A 165 43.82 -1.18 14.37
N GLY A 166 44.41 -2.08 13.58
CA GLY A 166 43.68 -3.04 12.76
C GLY A 166 43.29 -2.46 11.40
N TYR A 167 42.11 -2.86 10.90
CA TYR A 167 41.65 -2.56 9.54
C TYR A 167 40.26 -1.90 9.61
N LYS A 168 39.98 -1.05 8.64
CA LYS A 168 38.68 -0.43 8.41
C LYS A 168 38.11 -0.86 7.07
N PHE A 169 36.78 -1.02 7.00
CA PHE A 169 36.07 -1.43 5.81
C PHE A 169 34.68 -0.80 5.78
N ASP A 170 34.18 -0.68 4.58
CA ASP A 170 32.81 -0.29 4.28
C ASP A 170 32.18 -1.38 3.43
N LEU A 171 31.10 -2.00 3.92
CA LEU A 171 30.44 -3.12 3.25
C LEU A 171 29.51 -2.62 2.15
N GLU A 172 29.58 -3.10 0.96
CA GLU A 172 28.68 -2.85 -0.14
C GLU A 172 27.70 -4.01 -0.28
N HIS A 173 26.40 -3.74 -0.16
CA HIS A 173 25.37 -4.77 -0.32
C HIS A 173 25.28 -5.25 -1.76
N LYS A 174 25.06 -6.55 -1.93
CA LYS A 174 25.00 -7.19 -3.24
C LYS A 174 23.61 -7.76 -3.58
N ALA A 175 22.63 -7.65 -2.66
CA ALA A 175 21.22 -7.90 -2.92
C ALA A 175 20.49 -6.62 -3.36
N SER A 176 19.25 -6.77 -3.85
CA SER A 176 18.29 -5.69 -4.09
C SER A 176 17.12 -5.80 -3.11
N TYR A 177 16.47 -4.67 -2.80
CA TYR A 177 15.41 -4.61 -1.80
C TYR A 177 14.16 -3.98 -2.39
N LEU A 178 13.02 -4.66 -2.23
CA LEU A 178 11.70 -4.11 -2.55
C LEU A 178 11.07 -3.58 -1.28
N CYS A 179 10.56 -2.36 -1.32
CA CYS A 179 9.78 -1.72 -0.27
C CYS A 179 8.35 -1.55 -0.76
N PHE A 180 7.48 -2.48 -0.41
CA PHE A 180 6.05 -2.37 -0.73
C PHE A 180 5.38 -1.41 0.25
N LEU A 181 4.63 -0.47 -0.28
CA LEU A 181 3.92 0.56 0.45
C LEU A 181 2.42 0.42 0.15
N PRO A 182 1.76 -0.66 0.65
CA PRO A 182 0.35 -0.88 0.41
C PRO A 182 -0.50 0.10 1.21
N PHE A 183 -1.44 0.75 0.54
CA PHE A 183 -2.40 1.65 1.16
C PHE A 183 -3.81 1.45 0.63
N ILE A 184 -4.79 1.83 1.44
CA ILE A 184 -6.21 1.83 1.07
C ILE A 184 -6.64 3.28 0.88
N VAL A 185 -7.16 3.59 -0.31
CA VAL A 185 -7.77 4.89 -0.59
C VAL A 185 -9.23 4.84 -0.16
N GLN A 186 -9.54 5.52 0.94
CA GLN A 186 -10.87 5.81 1.50
C GLN A 186 -11.66 4.70 2.21
N ASN A 187 -12.02 4.91 3.43
CA ASN A 187 -13.31 5.06 4.15
C ASN A 187 -13.28 4.69 5.63
N ALA A 188 -14.33 5.01 6.40
CA ALA A 188 -14.49 4.83 7.84
C ALA A 188 -14.38 3.37 8.35
N GLU A 189 -14.33 2.37 7.47
CA GLU A 189 -14.21 0.93 7.80
C GLU A 189 -12.78 0.39 7.63
N ARG A 190 -11.77 1.23 7.60
CA ARG A 190 -10.36 0.91 7.30
C ARG A 190 -9.72 -0.10 8.25
N SER A 191 -10.16 -0.14 9.48
CA SER A 191 -9.63 -1.03 10.52
C SER A 191 -9.91 -2.52 10.26
N SER A 192 -10.78 -2.86 9.31
CA SER A 192 -11.13 -4.25 9.00
C SER A 192 -10.13 -4.96 8.09
N PHE A 193 -9.36 -4.22 7.28
CA PHE A 193 -8.45 -4.80 6.31
C PHE A 193 -7.06 -5.03 6.87
N LYS A 194 -6.56 -6.26 6.75
CA LYS A 194 -5.22 -6.66 7.17
C LYS A 194 -4.48 -7.29 6.01
N ILE A 195 -3.27 -6.81 5.73
CA ILE A 195 -2.38 -7.50 4.79
C ILE A 195 -1.80 -8.74 5.46
N GLN A 196 -1.96 -9.90 4.83
CA GLN A 196 -1.47 -11.18 5.36
C GLN A 196 -0.23 -11.69 4.63
N LYS A 197 -0.14 -11.38 3.33
CA LYS A 197 0.90 -11.94 2.48
C LYS A 197 1.12 -11.08 1.24
N ILE A 198 2.37 -11.02 0.78
CA ILE A 198 2.73 -10.55 -0.56
C ILE A 198 3.45 -11.69 -1.28
N GLU A 199 3.00 -12.04 -2.48
CA GLU A 199 3.64 -13.02 -3.35
C GLU A 199 4.15 -12.32 -4.60
N VAL A 200 5.45 -12.39 -4.83
CA VAL A 200 6.12 -11.83 -6.01
C VAL A 200 6.49 -12.96 -6.94
N THR A 201 6.00 -12.89 -8.18
CA THR A 201 6.41 -13.76 -9.27
C THR A 201 7.18 -12.95 -10.31
N SER A 202 8.34 -13.43 -10.72
CA SER A 202 9.20 -12.81 -11.73
C SER A 202 9.29 -13.66 -13.00
N ASN A 203 9.65 -13.04 -14.11
CA ASN A 203 10.03 -13.78 -15.35
C ASN A 203 11.39 -14.49 -15.22
N ASN A 204 12.28 -14.02 -14.35
CA ASN A 204 13.60 -14.61 -14.05
C ASN A 204 13.67 -15.06 -12.58
N ASN A 205 14.64 -15.92 -12.23
CA ASN A 205 14.83 -16.33 -10.85
C ASN A 205 15.26 -15.15 -9.97
N ILE A 206 14.62 -15.02 -8.80
CA ILE A 206 14.83 -13.93 -7.84
C ILE A 206 15.24 -14.42 -6.46
N ALA A 207 15.22 -15.74 -6.23
CA ALA A 207 15.65 -16.38 -5.00
C ALA A 207 16.37 -17.70 -5.28
N GLY A 208 17.05 -18.23 -4.26
CA GLY A 208 17.89 -19.43 -4.33
C GLY A 208 19.31 -19.13 -3.89
N THR A 209 20.21 -20.05 -4.14
CA THR A 209 21.63 -19.94 -3.78
C THR A 209 22.44 -19.32 -4.91
N TYR A 210 23.23 -18.32 -4.57
CA TYR A 210 24.11 -17.57 -5.47
C TYR A 210 25.55 -17.61 -4.97
N ASN A 211 26.52 -17.45 -5.90
CA ASN A 211 27.91 -17.16 -5.54
C ASN A 211 28.03 -15.67 -5.23
N LEU A 212 28.71 -15.35 -4.11
CA LEU A 212 29.02 -14.00 -3.68
C LEU A 212 30.49 -13.70 -3.96
N SER A 213 30.75 -12.65 -4.72
CA SER A 213 32.11 -12.15 -5.01
C SER A 213 32.17 -10.63 -4.82
N GLN A 214 33.36 -10.05 -4.95
CA GLN A 214 33.55 -8.60 -4.89
C GLN A 214 32.75 -7.89 -6.00
N GLU A 215 32.53 -8.53 -7.13
CA GLU A 215 31.76 -8.02 -8.28
C GLU A 215 30.25 -8.10 -8.06
N GLY A 216 29.78 -9.01 -7.18
CA GLY A 216 28.37 -9.19 -6.88
C GLY A 216 27.89 -10.63 -6.83
N LEU A 217 26.58 -10.80 -6.99
CA LEU A 217 25.94 -12.11 -7.04
C LEU A 217 26.03 -12.72 -8.44
N SER A 218 26.36 -13.99 -8.52
CA SER A 218 26.38 -14.76 -9.77
C SER A 218 25.75 -16.14 -9.57
N GLY A 219 25.23 -16.70 -10.67
CA GLY A 219 24.50 -17.97 -10.67
C GLY A 219 23.07 -17.80 -11.13
N ALA A 220 22.40 -18.92 -11.38
CA ALA A 220 21.05 -18.91 -11.98
C ALA A 220 19.92 -18.70 -10.98
N GLY A 221 20.19 -18.82 -9.66
CA GLY A 221 19.13 -18.93 -8.67
C GLY A 221 18.29 -20.19 -8.86
N GLU A 222 17.20 -20.31 -8.11
CA GLU A 222 16.39 -21.55 -8.08
C GLU A 222 14.91 -21.31 -8.36
N THR A 223 14.37 -20.15 -7.97
CA THR A 223 12.95 -19.87 -8.07
C THR A 223 12.64 -18.45 -8.52
N LYS A 224 11.54 -18.33 -9.24
CA LYS A 224 10.94 -17.09 -9.72
C LYS A 224 9.91 -16.51 -8.74
N ILE A 225 9.68 -17.15 -7.62
CA ILE A 225 8.62 -16.77 -6.68
C ILE A 225 9.23 -16.55 -5.29
N ILE A 226 8.88 -15.41 -4.69
CA ILE A 226 9.13 -15.14 -3.27
C ILE A 226 7.80 -14.81 -2.60
N THR A 227 7.59 -15.41 -1.44
CA THR A 227 6.46 -15.13 -0.56
C THR A 227 6.94 -14.39 0.68
N LEU A 228 6.39 -13.21 0.93
CA LEU A 228 6.54 -12.47 2.19
C LEU A 228 5.29 -12.70 3.06
N ASN A 229 5.44 -13.40 4.16
CA ASN A 229 4.40 -13.59 5.17
C ASN A 229 4.40 -12.40 6.14
N VAL A 230 3.21 -11.92 6.49
CA VAL A 230 3.04 -10.72 7.31
C VAL A 230 2.33 -11.08 8.60
N GLY A 231 3.08 -11.70 9.52
CA GLY A 231 2.55 -12.13 10.83
C GLY A 231 1.35 -13.09 10.74
N ALA A 232 1.05 -13.81 11.81
CA ALA A 232 -0.02 -14.82 11.82
C ALA A 232 -1.43 -14.22 11.63
N ASN A 233 -1.66 -12.99 12.11
CA ASN A 233 -2.96 -12.31 12.05
C ASN A 233 -3.03 -11.21 10.97
N GLY A 234 -1.97 -11.05 10.17
CA GLY A 234 -1.80 -9.93 9.25
C GLY A 234 -1.59 -8.59 9.97
N LEU A 235 -1.19 -7.57 9.22
CA LEU A 235 -1.01 -6.21 9.71
C LEU A 235 -2.14 -5.30 9.21
N PRO A 236 -2.73 -4.43 10.07
CA PRO A 236 -3.82 -3.55 9.68
C PRO A 236 -3.32 -2.52 8.67
N LEU A 237 -4.02 -2.41 7.53
CA LEU A 237 -3.72 -1.39 6.53
C LEU A 237 -4.28 -0.05 6.99
N ALA A 238 -3.40 0.92 7.15
CA ALA A 238 -3.78 2.31 7.41
C ALA A 238 -3.80 3.13 6.11
N ASP A 239 -4.39 4.32 6.17
CA ASP A 239 -4.18 5.30 5.11
C ASP A 239 -2.72 5.68 5.06
N GLN A 240 -2.20 5.69 3.86
CA GLN A 240 -0.97 6.39 3.60
C GLN A 240 -1.33 7.77 3.07
N ASP A 241 -0.98 8.78 3.81
CA ASP A 241 -0.96 10.14 3.30
C ASP A 241 0.12 10.22 2.22
N THR A 242 -0.32 10.15 0.96
CA THR A 242 0.58 10.21 -0.20
C THR A 242 1.26 11.58 -0.31
N GLU A 243 0.75 12.61 0.35
CA GLU A 243 1.35 13.95 0.36
C GLU A 243 2.55 14.03 1.33
N ASN A 244 2.53 13.28 2.44
CA ASN A 244 3.58 13.31 3.45
C ASN A 244 4.76 12.37 3.18
N LYS A 245 4.75 11.58 2.10
CA LYS A 245 5.81 10.62 1.76
C LYS A 245 6.20 9.68 2.91
N SER A 246 5.28 9.43 3.83
CA SER A 246 5.47 8.53 4.97
C SER A 246 5.48 7.07 4.52
N ILE A 247 6.33 6.25 5.16
CA ILE A 247 6.44 4.81 4.89
C ILE A 247 5.85 3.95 6.01
N ASN A 248 4.81 4.44 6.69
CA ASN A 248 4.23 3.80 7.87
C ASN A 248 3.78 2.34 7.66
N ASN A 249 3.41 1.97 6.42
CA ASN A 249 2.94 0.63 6.07
C ASN A 249 3.95 -0.17 5.24
N SER A 250 5.25 0.11 5.38
CA SER A 250 6.28 -0.53 4.56
C SER A 250 6.48 -2.00 4.90
N LEU A 251 6.52 -2.80 3.85
CA LEU A 251 6.83 -4.23 3.87
C LEU A 251 8.01 -4.49 2.92
N TYR A 252 9.00 -5.21 3.39
CA TYR A 252 10.28 -5.33 2.69
C TYR A 252 10.56 -6.77 2.25
N MET A 253 11.18 -6.89 1.08
CA MET A 253 11.61 -8.17 0.51
C MET A 253 13.01 -8.05 -0.08
N VAL A 254 13.85 -9.03 0.19
CA VAL A 254 15.17 -9.18 -0.43
C VAL A 254 15.03 -10.01 -1.70
N ILE A 255 15.60 -9.54 -2.81
CA ILE A 255 15.64 -10.24 -4.10
C ILE A 255 17.03 -10.24 -4.72
N ALA A 256 17.29 -11.16 -5.62
CA ALA A 256 18.48 -11.10 -6.46
C ALA A 256 18.40 -9.89 -7.41
N PRO A 257 19.53 -9.17 -7.61
CA PRO A 257 19.60 -8.11 -8.61
C PRO A 257 19.37 -8.64 -10.02
N GLY A 258 18.95 -7.77 -10.94
CA GLY A 258 18.76 -8.09 -12.35
C GLY A 258 17.55 -7.43 -12.96
N THR A 259 17.33 -7.72 -14.24
CA THR A 259 16.15 -7.21 -14.95
C THR A 259 14.98 -8.18 -14.78
N HIS A 260 13.91 -7.71 -14.16
CA HIS A 260 12.73 -8.50 -13.81
C HIS A 260 11.44 -7.81 -14.22
N ALA A 261 10.53 -8.57 -14.82
CA ALA A 261 9.11 -8.21 -14.91
C ALA A 261 8.36 -8.89 -13.76
N LEU A 262 7.69 -8.11 -12.93
CA LEU A 262 7.10 -8.62 -11.69
C LEU A 262 5.56 -8.67 -11.78
N SER A 263 5.00 -9.76 -11.25
CA SER A 263 3.58 -9.86 -10.90
C SER A 263 3.49 -9.98 -9.38
N VAL A 264 2.94 -8.95 -8.72
CA VAL A 264 2.85 -8.88 -7.26
C VAL A 264 1.41 -9.09 -6.84
N LYS A 265 1.19 -10.11 -6.04
CA LYS A 265 -0.11 -10.49 -5.48
C LYS A 265 -0.16 -10.13 -4.01
N TYR A 266 -1.10 -9.25 -3.65
CA TYR A 266 -1.38 -8.84 -2.28
C TYR A 266 -2.57 -9.62 -1.75
N ILE A 267 -2.39 -10.36 -0.66
CA ILE A 267 -3.44 -11.13 0.01
C ILE A 267 -3.87 -10.36 1.25
N ILE A 268 -5.11 -9.94 1.26
CA ILE A 268 -5.72 -9.06 2.26
C ILE A 268 -6.87 -9.81 2.93
N PHE A 269 -6.92 -9.79 4.23
CA PHE A 269 -8.04 -10.30 5.00
C PHE A 269 -8.95 -9.14 5.42
N ASP A 270 -10.23 -9.24 5.08
CA ASP A 270 -11.27 -8.36 5.59
C ASP A 270 -11.92 -9.02 6.82
N SER A 271 -11.63 -8.50 8.00
CA SER A 271 -12.13 -9.04 9.26
C SER A 271 -13.64 -8.81 9.46
N GLN A 272 -14.24 -7.85 8.79
CA GLN A 272 -15.67 -7.56 8.87
C GLN A 272 -16.48 -8.59 8.07
N SER A 273 -16.03 -8.94 6.87
CA SER A 273 -16.70 -9.94 6.04
C SER A 273 -16.15 -11.35 6.20
N ASN A 274 -15.09 -11.53 7.01
CA ASN A 274 -14.36 -12.79 7.17
C ASN A 274 -13.90 -13.40 5.82
N LYS A 275 -13.45 -12.55 4.89
CA LYS A 275 -13.05 -12.97 3.54
C LYS A 275 -11.64 -12.55 3.20
N VAL A 276 -10.99 -13.38 2.37
CA VAL A 276 -9.69 -13.06 1.77
C VAL A 276 -9.90 -12.43 0.41
N ILE A 277 -9.24 -11.30 0.20
CA ILE A 277 -9.23 -10.53 -1.05
C ILE A 277 -7.83 -10.61 -1.64
N THR A 278 -7.75 -10.82 -2.95
CA THR A 278 -6.48 -10.84 -3.67
C THR A 278 -6.44 -9.71 -4.68
N VAL A 279 -5.41 -8.87 -4.60
CA VAL A 279 -5.13 -7.80 -5.57
C VAL A 279 -3.81 -8.12 -6.26
N THR A 280 -3.81 -8.16 -7.60
CA THR A 280 -2.59 -8.40 -8.39
C THR A 280 -2.20 -7.14 -9.15
N LYS A 281 -0.94 -6.75 -9.05
CA LYS A 281 -0.33 -5.66 -9.83
C LYS A 281 0.79 -6.22 -10.68
N LYS A 282 0.88 -5.78 -11.92
CA LYS A 282 1.94 -6.17 -12.86
C LYS A 282 2.85 -4.98 -13.13
N TYR A 283 4.14 -5.23 -13.10
CA TYR A 283 5.18 -4.26 -13.40
C TYR A 283 5.95 -4.77 -14.62
N THR A 284 6.11 -3.91 -15.61
CA THR A 284 6.93 -4.19 -16.79
C THR A 284 8.39 -4.35 -16.40
N SER A 285 9.24 -4.78 -17.32
CA SER A 285 10.65 -5.05 -17.07
C SER A 285 11.35 -3.83 -16.43
N LEU A 286 11.93 -4.05 -15.25
CA LEU A 286 12.69 -3.08 -14.46
C LEU A 286 14.06 -3.67 -14.14
N ASN A 287 15.09 -2.83 -14.11
CA ASN A 287 16.42 -3.23 -13.66
C ASN A 287 16.54 -2.96 -12.14
N PHE A 288 16.63 -4.03 -11.38
CA PHE A 288 16.86 -4.00 -9.93
C PHE A 288 18.35 -4.13 -9.67
N GLU A 289 19.01 -3.02 -9.39
CA GLU A 289 20.44 -2.98 -9.14
C GLU A 289 20.77 -3.43 -7.71
N ALA A 290 21.96 -4.02 -7.53
CA ALA A 290 22.48 -4.31 -6.20
C ALA A 290 22.62 -3.04 -5.36
N ASN A 291 22.51 -3.18 -4.05
CA ASN A 291 22.63 -2.07 -3.10
C ASN A 291 21.59 -0.97 -3.28
N LYS A 292 20.39 -1.29 -3.82
CA LYS A 292 19.31 -0.31 -3.99
C LYS A 292 18.00 -0.80 -3.40
N VAL A 293 17.23 0.15 -2.87
CA VAL A 293 15.86 -0.05 -2.40
C VAL A 293 14.88 0.56 -3.40
N TYR A 294 13.83 -0.18 -3.72
CA TYR A 294 12.82 0.20 -4.68
C TYR A 294 11.48 0.39 -3.97
N ASP A 295 11.04 1.64 -3.84
CA ASP A 295 9.74 1.97 -3.28
C ASP A 295 8.63 1.65 -4.28
N ILE A 296 7.68 0.84 -3.84
CA ILE A 296 6.54 0.37 -4.63
C ILE A 296 5.25 0.81 -3.93
N PRO A 297 4.87 2.10 -4.05
CA PRO A 297 3.59 2.56 -3.53
C PRO A 297 2.46 1.89 -4.32
N VAL A 298 1.52 1.28 -3.61
CA VAL A 298 0.42 0.56 -4.22
C VAL A 298 -0.89 0.86 -3.53
N GLY A 299 -1.78 1.55 -4.24
CA GLY A 299 -3.19 1.61 -3.89
C GLY A 299 -3.76 0.21 -4.10
N LEU A 300 -4.04 -0.46 -3.01
CA LEU A 300 -4.79 -1.71 -3.03
C LEU A 300 -6.25 -1.33 -3.20
N GLY A 301 -6.61 -0.76 -4.36
CA GLY A 301 -7.97 -0.32 -4.65
C GLY A 301 -8.95 -1.27 -4.02
N THR A 302 -9.43 -0.91 -2.86
CA THR A 302 -10.25 -1.76 -2.03
C THR A 302 -11.52 -2.04 -2.77
N VAL A 303 -11.98 -3.23 -2.61
CA VAL A 303 -13.39 -3.50 -2.78
C VAL A 303 -14.08 -2.69 -1.69
N ILE A 304 -14.37 -1.42 -1.97
CA ILE A 304 -15.10 -0.56 -1.05
C ILE A 304 -16.40 -1.29 -0.75
N SER A 305 -16.60 -1.62 0.52
CA SER A 305 -17.88 -2.16 0.96
C SER A 305 -18.81 -0.98 1.12
N TYR A 306 -19.80 -0.92 0.29
CA TYR A 306 -20.85 0.08 0.45
C TYR A 306 -21.97 -0.54 1.28
N ASN A 307 -22.25 0.03 2.43
CA ASN A 307 -23.43 -0.30 3.22
C ASN A 307 -24.58 0.56 2.68
N TYR A 308 -25.37 0.00 1.76
CA TYR A 308 -26.34 0.80 1.04
C TYR A 308 -27.71 0.59 1.59
N HIS A 309 -28.23 1.71 2.01
CA HIS A 309 -29.63 1.80 2.23
C HIS A 309 -30.25 2.63 1.11
N HIS A 310 -31.11 2.00 0.34
CA HIS A 310 -31.99 2.70 -0.58
C HIS A 310 -33.16 3.28 0.21
N TYR A 311 -33.54 4.49 -0.09
CA TYR A 311 -34.63 5.21 0.56
C TYR A 311 -35.60 5.72 -0.48
N MET A 312 -36.90 5.70 -0.18
CA MET A 312 -37.81 6.66 -0.79
C MET A 312 -37.37 8.07 -0.37
N TRP A 313 -37.65 9.07 -1.21
CA TRP A 313 -37.12 10.41 -0.95
C TRP A 313 -37.56 10.99 0.39
N ASP A 314 -36.60 11.42 1.19
CA ASP A 314 -36.79 12.02 2.53
C ASP A 314 -37.52 11.12 3.55
N ALA A 315 -37.56 9.79 3.32
CA ALA A 315 -38.11 8.84 4.25
C ALA A 315 -37.25 8.75 5.53
N ARG A 316 -37.87 8.46 6.67
CA ARG A 316 -37.16 8.34 7.97
C ARG A 316 -36.31 7.09 8.09
N GLU A 317 -36.71 6.01 7.43
CA GLU A 317 -36.04 4.72 7.41
C GLU A 317 -35.82 4.25 5.98
N ASN A 318 -34.82 3.35 5.80
CA ASN A 318 -34.54 2.79 4.49
C ASN A 318 -35.69 1.87 4.01
N TYR A 319 -35.71 1.63 2.70
CA TYR A 319 -36.76 0.88 2.02
C TYR A 319 -36.98 -0.53 2.55
N TRP A 320 -35.93 -1.17 3.10
CA TRP A 320 -35.94 -2.51 3.67
C TRP A 320 -35.64 -2.54 5.18
N SER A 321 -35.86 -1.43 5.90
CA SER A 321 -35.51 -1.27 7.30
C SER A 321 -35.99 -2.45 8.15
N GLY A 322 -35.07 -3.07 8.92
CA GLY A 322 -35.28 -4.26 9.75
C GLY A 322 -35.30 -5.59 8.99
N HIS A 323 -35.23 -5.55 7.64
CA HIS A 323 -35.27 -6.72 6.76
C HIS A 323 -34.26 -6.64 5.63
N GLU A 324 -33.13 -6.00 5.90
CA GLU A 324 -32.00 -5.91 4.97
C GLU A 324 -31.46 -7.31 4.63
N TRP A 325 -30.74 -7.41 3.54
CA TRP A 325 -30.20 -8.67 2.99
C TRP A 325 -29.39 -9.52 4.00
N ASN A 326 -28.82 -8.90 5.02
CA ASN A 326 -28.04 -9.52 6.10
C ASN A 326 -28.76 -9.57 7.46
N ALA A 327 -30.04 -9.20 7.49
CA ALA A 327 -30.87 -9.31 8.68
C ALA A 327 -31.21 -10.77 9.00
N LEU A 328 -31.69 -11.03 10.21
CA LEU A 328 -32.13 -12.37 10.62
C LEU A 328 -33.29 -12.92 9.74
N ASN A 329 -34.16 -12.02 9.29
CA ASN A 329 -35.29 -12.34 8.40
C ASN A 329 -35.29 -11.37 7.19
N PRO A 330 -34.46 -11.63 6.16
CA PRO A 330 -34.26 -10.70 5.06
C PRO A 330 -35.41 -10.75 4.05
N TRP A 331 -35.83 -9.55 3.61
CA TRP A 331 -36.77 -9.36 2.49
C TRP A 331 -36.09 -8.71 1.28
N GLN A 332 -34.97 -8.02 1.51
CA GLN A 332 -34.29 -7.24 0.49
C GLN A 332 -33.77 -8.12 -0.66
N PRO A 333 -34.27 -7.97 -1.91
CA PRO A 333 -33.69 -8.61 -3.07
C PRO A 333 -32.26 -8.10 -3.33
N THR A 334 -31.37 -9.03 -3.71
CA THR A 334 -29.95 -8.73 -3.97
C THR A 334 -29.55 -8.95 -5.44
N GLU A 335 -30.48 -9.36 -6.28
CA GLU A 335 -30.26 -9.63 -7.70
C GLU A 335 -31.27 -8.84 -8.53
N ASN A 336 -30.83 -8.43 -9.73
CA ASN A 336 -31.68 -7.73 -10.68
C ASN A 336 -32.94 -8.55 -11.02
N GLU A 337 -34.03 -7.86 -11.20
CA GLU A 337 -35.35 -8.37 -11.56
C GLU A 337 -36.02 -9.28 -10.52
N ILE A 338 -35.37 -9.55 -9.40
CA ILE A 338 -36.01 -10.23 -8.28
C ILE A 338 -36.85 -9.24 -7.49
N GLN A 339 -38.07 -9.65 -7.14
CA GLN A 339 -39.05 -8.85 -6.41
C GLN A 339 -39.43 -9.50 -5.08
N ASN A 340 -39.64 -8.69 -4.06
CA ASN A 340 -40.27 -9.08 -2.81
C ASN A 340 -41.52 -8.19 -2.58
N THR A 341 -42.63 -8.79 -2.22
CA THR A 341 -43.91 -8.10 -2.04
C THR A 341 -44.05 -7.30 -0.75
N ASN A 342 -43.10 -7.43 0.18
CA ASN A 342 -43.10 -6.76 1.51
C ASN A 342 -42.44 -5.37 1.46
N TYR A 343 -42.51 -4.69 0.34
CA TYR A 343 -42.03 -3.31 0.17
C TYR A 343 -43.06 -2.28 0.68
N PRO A 344 -42.67 -1.04 0.98
CA PRO A 344 -43.57 0.04 1.37
C PRO A 344 -44.57 0.40 0.27
N LYS A 345 -45.88 0.39 0.58
CA LYS A 345 -46.96 0.60 -0.40
C LYS A 345 -47.76 1.89 -0.18
N SER A 346 -47.77 2.41 1.03
CA SER A 346 -48.45 3.64 1.37
C SER A 346 -47.93 4.22 2.68
N LYS A 347 -48.18 5.51 2.90
CA LYS A 347 -47.87 6.19 4.16
C LYS A 347 -48.64 5.61 5.35
N ALA A 348 -49.86 5.14 5.10
CA ALA A 348 -50.71 4.58 6.13
C ALA A 348 -50.21 3.26 6.70
N THR A 349 -49.57 2.42 5.86
CA THR A 349 -49.08 1.11 6.26
C THR A 349 -47.59 1.12 6.63
N ASP A 350 -46.80 2.05 6.06
CA ASP A 350 -45.34 2.05 6.14
C ASP A 350 -44.79 3.48 6.36
N GLY A 351 -45.39 4.27 7.22
CA GLY A 351 -45.10 5.69 7.34
C GLY A 351 -43.67 6.11 7.68
N SER A 352 -42.81 5.19 8.19
CA SER A 352 -41.39 5.46 8.42
C SER A 352 -40.52 5.24 7.16
N ARG A 353 -40.90 4.28 6.31
CA ARG A 353 -40.19 3.93 5.07
C ARG A 353 -40.76 4.67 3.84
N TRP A 354 -41.93 5.34 4.00
CA TRP A 354 -42.62 6.10 2.95
C TRP A 354 -42.01 7.48 2.75
N TYR A 355 -42.05 7.98 1.52
CA TYR A 355 -41.48 9.29 1.15
C TYR A 355 -42.21 10.48 1.80
N ASN A 356 -41.57 11.64 1.79
CA ASN A 356 -42.14 12.88 2.23
C ASN A 356 -43.09 13.42 1.13
N GLU A 357 -44.39 13.46 1.43
CA GLU A 357 -45.46 13.86 0.51
C GLU A 357 -45.73 15.38 0.50
N ASN A 358 -44.96 16.20 1.24
CA ASN A 358 -45.17 17.64 1.26
C ASN A 358 -45.01 18.25 -0.12
N ASP A 359 -45.88 19.24 -0.39
CA ASP A 359 -45.89 20.02 -1.62
C ASP A 359 -44.95 21.24 -1.54
N GLY A 360 -44.56 21.74 -2.72
CA GLY A 360 -43.87 23.01 -2.87
C GLY A 360 -42.34 22.87 -2.98
N ILE A 361 -41.68 24.00 -2.87
CA ILE A 361 -40.24 24.15 -2.94
C ILE A 361 -39.69 24.03 -1.54
N PHE A 362 -38.93 22.97 -1.27
CA PHE A 362 -38.29 22.77 0.03
C PHE A 362 -37.06 21.85 -0.08
N GLU A 363 -36.18 21.98 0.88
CA GLU A 363 -35.09 21.01 1.14
C GLU A 363 -35.59 19.92 2.08
N ALA A 364 -34.99 18.73 1.99
CA ALA A 364 -35.35 17.57 2.78
C ALA A 364 -35.36 17.87 4.30
N SER A 365 -36.26 17.20 5.01
CA SER A 365 -36.45 17.36 6.46
C SER A 365 -35.64 16.37 7.29
N ASN A 366 -35.39 15.15 6.76
CA ASN A 366 -34.63 14.10 7.40
C ASN A 366 -33.16 14.50 7.56
N ALA A 367 -32.58 14.23 8.73
CA ALA A 367 -31.19 14.57 9.05
C ALA A 367 -30.16 13.93 8.09
N LEU A 368 -30.42 12.74 7.56
CA LEU A 368 -29.60 12.09 6.55
C LEU A 368 -29.65 12.87 5.23
N PHE A 369 -30.86 13.15 4.74
CA PHE A 369 -31.08 13.84 3.47
C PHE A 369 -30.57 15.28 3.47
N LYS A 370 -30.59 15.98 4.61
CA LYS A 370 -29.98 17.31 4.76
C LYS A 370 -28.48 17.35 4.51
N LYS A 371 -27.80 16.21 4.63
CA LYS A 371 -26.36 16.08 4.35
C LYS A 371 -26.07 15.78 2.87
N LEU A 372 -27.08 15.49 2.07
CA LEU A 372 -26.91 15.20 0.66
C LEU A 372 -26.65 16.49 -0.12
N PRO A 373 -25.93 16.41 -1.25
CA PRO A 373 -25.83 17.54 -2.16
C PRO A 373 -27.21 18.03 -2.62
N ASN A 374 -27.38 19.33 -2.73
CA ASN A 374 -28.60 19.89 -3.32
C ASN A 374 -28.54 19.82 -4.86
N ALA A 375 -29.64 20.21 -5.52
CA ALA A 375 -29.74 20.14 -6.99
C ALA A 375 -28.66 20.98 -7.70
N ASN A 376 -28.24 22.13 -7.14
CA ASN A 376 -27.19 22.96 -7.71
C ASN A 376 -25.83 22.27 -7.65
N GLU A 377 -25.47 21.70 -6.49
CA GLU A 377 -24.23 20.93 -6.30
C GLU A 377 -24.18 19.73 -7.25
N MET A 378 -25.29 19.01 -7.42
CA MET A 378 -25.37 17.91 -8.38
C MET A 378 -25.16 18.34 -9.84
N ALA A 379 -25.63 19.53 -10.21
CA ALA A 379 -25.36 20.09 -11.53
C ALA A 379 -23.88 20.40 -11.75
N TRP A 380 -23.17 20.85 -10.71
CA TRP A 380 -21.71 21.03 -10.76
C TRP A 380 -20.99 19.70 -10.96
N TYR A 381 -21.35 18.65 -10.23
CA TYR A 381 -20.79 17.30 -10.45
C TYR A 381 -20.97 16.84 -11.89
N VAL A 382 -22.16 16.99 -12.46
CA VAL A 382 -22.45 16.56 -13.82
C VAL A 382 -21.66 17.37 -14.84
N MET A 383 -21.65 18.69 -14.74
CA MET A 383 -21.16 19.55 -15.82
C MET A 383 -19.67 19.89 -15.70
N LYS A 384 -19.15 19.96 -14.48
CA LYS A 384 -17.76 20.36 -14.18
C LYS A 384 -16.96 19.29 -13.44
N GLY A 385 -17.60 18.22 -13.00
CA GLY A 385 -16.97 17.12 -12.27
C GLY A 385 -16.15 16.15 -13.12
N ASP A 386 -16.02 16.38 -14.43
CA ASP A 386 -15.25 15.53 -15.34
C ASP A 386 -15.49 14.04 -15.11
N PRO A 387 -16.73 13.54 -15.36
CA PRO A 387 -17.11 12.19 -14.99
C PRO A 387 -16.41 11.13 -15.86
N HIS A 388 -15.89 10.08 -15.21
CA HIS A 388 -15.24 8.93 -15.83
C HIS A 388 -15.95 7.65 -15.44
N TRP A 389 -16.48 6.89 -16.39
CA TRP A 389 -17.06 5.57 -16.14
C TRP A 389 -16.00 4.48 -16.12
N ASP A 390 -16.00 3.68 -15.05
CA ASP A 390 -14.98 2.66 -14.78
C ASP A 390 -15.62 1.30 -14.51
N ASN A 391 -15.29 0.31 -15.34
CA ASN A 391 -15.71 -1.08 -15.20
C ASN A 391 -14.67 -1.97 -14.47
N GLU A 392 -13.56 -1.41 -14.02
CA GLU A 392 -12.48 -2.19 -13.41
C GLU A 392 -12.43 -2.03 -11.89
N THR A 393 -12.80 -0.85 -11.37
CA THR A 393 -12.84 -0.63 -9.92
C THR A 393 -13.84 -1.55 -9.28
N LYS A 394 -13.34 -2.40 -8.40
CA LYS A 394 -14.14 -3.37 -7.68
C LYS A 394 -14.77 -2.72 -6.45
N TRP A 395 -16.02 -3.04 -6.23
CA TRP A 395 -16.76 -2.65 -5.02
C TRP A 395 -17.62 -3.83 -4.55
N LYS A 396 -17.98 -3.84 -3.27
CA LYS A 396 -18.73 -4.95 -2.65
C LYS A 396 -20.11 -4.50 -2.24
N ALA A 397 -21.09 -5.31 -2.60
CA ALA A 397 -22.48 -5.18 -2.19
C ALA A 397 -23.11 -6.55 -2.01
N PHE A 398 -24.06 -6.63 -1.08
CA PHE A 398 -24.80 -7.87 -0.84
C PHE A 398 -23.88 -9.10 -0.70
N GLY A 399 -22.72 -8.93 -0.03
CA GLY A 399 -21.72 -9.99 0.10
C GLY A 399 -20.94 -10.34 -1.18
N ARG A 400 -21.16 -9.66 -2.31
CA ARG A 400 -20.54 -9.96 -3.62
C ARG A 400 -19.66 -8.82 -4.12
N ILE A 401 -18.60 -9.17 -4.85
CA ILE A 401 -17.75 -8.20 -5.55
C ILE A 401 -18.40 -7.88 -6.90
N ASN A 402 -18.48 -6.59 -7.19
CA ASN A 402 -19.05 -6.05 -8.42
C ASN A 402 -18.07 -5.05 -9.04
N THR A 403 -18.37 -4.61 -10.26
CA THR A 403 -17.68 -3.53 -10.97
C THR A 403 -18.71 -2.59 -11.58
N GLY A 404 -18.25 -1.51 -12.19
CA GLY A 404 -19.12 -0.49 -12.78
C GLY A 404 -19.46 0.63 -11.81
N GLY A 405 -19.12 1.84 -12.21
CA GLY A 405 -19.36 3.06 -11.46
C GLY A 405 -18.67 4.26 -12.10
N VAL A 406 -18.81 5.41 -11.49
CA VAL A 406 -18.28 6.66 -12.04
C VAL A 406 -17.35 7.34 -11.05
N TRP A 407 -16.23 7.83 -11.54
CA TRP A 407 -15.36 8.79 -10.86
C TRP A 407 -15.83 10.20 -11.20
N ILE A 408 -15.98 11.05 -10.18
CA ILE A 408 -16.36 12.45 -10.34
C ILE A 408 -15.45 13.31 -9.47
N LYS A 409 -15.01 14.46 -9.94
CA LYS A 409 -14.23 15.41 -9.13
C LYS A 409 -15.00 15.86 -7.91
N LYS A 410 -14.31 16.01 -6.79
CA LYS A 410 -14.84 16.56 -5.53
C LYS A 410 -15.30 18.00 -5.72
N LEU A 411 -16.33 18.43 -5.01
CA LEU A 411 -16.83 19.82 -5.07
C LEU A 411 -15.74 20.83 -4.71
N SER A 412 -14.87 20.52 -3.76
CA SER A 412 -13.74 21.37 -3.39
C SER A 412 -12.78 21.62 -4.57
N VAL A 413 -12.51 20.58 -5.37
CA VAL A 413 -11.69 20.68 -6.58
C VAL A 413 -12.42 21.49 -7.66
N ILE A 414 -13.72 21.21 -7.88
CA ILE A 414 -14.54 21.94 -8.84
C ILE A 414 -14.58 23.43 -8.48
N ALA A 415 -14.80 23.76 -7.21
CA ALA A 415 -14.82 25.15 -6.73
C ALA A 415 -13.49 25.86 -7.03
N GLN A 416 -12.36 25.22 -6.68
CA GLN A 416 -11.03 25.73 -6.96
C GLN A 416 -10.78 25.97 -8.45
N GLU A 417 -11.08 24.98 -9.31
CA GLU A 417 -10.91 25.08 -10.78
C GLU A 417 -11.79 26.17 -11.42
N GLN A 418 -12.94 26.50 -10.79
CA GLN A 418 -13.86 27.53 -11.28
C GLN A 418 -13.68 28.89 -10.59
N GLY A 419 -12.68 29.03 -9.71
CA GLY A 419 -12.42 30.29 -8.97
C GLY A 419 -13.57 30.68 -8.04
N LYS A 420 -14.24 29.71 -7.41
CA LYS A 420 -15.39 29.88 -6.54
C LYS A 420 -15.14 29.35 -5.13
N GLN A 421 -15.94 29.80 -4.18
CA GLN A 421 -16.01 29.17 -2.87
C GLN A 421 -16.97 27.97 -2.92
N LEU A 422 -16.76 27.00 -2.04
CA LEU A 422 -17.62 25.81 -1.95
C LEU A 422 -19.10 26.18 -1.68
N ALA A 423 -19.33 27.23 -0.89
CA ALA A 423 -20.67 27.75 -0.61
C ALA A 423 -21.41 28.26 -1.85
N ASP A 424 -20.67 28.84 -2.83
CA ASP A 424 -21.27 29.36 -4.07
C ASP A 424 -21.93 28.26 -4.90
N LEU A 425 -21.36 27.04 -4.82
CA LEU A 425 -21.85 25.89 -5.56
C LEU A 425 -23.21 25.39 -5.05
N LYS A 426 -23.53 25.66 -3.78
CA LYS A 426 -24.83 25.38 -3.18
C LYS A 426 -25.90 26.36 -3.62
N GLU A 427 -25.51 27.62 -3.79
CA GLU A 427 -26.48 28.68 -4.09
C GLU A 427 -26.93 28.66 -5.55
N LYS A 428 -26.01 28.39 -6.47
CA LYS A 428 -26.31 28.39 -7.90
C LYS A 428 -25.52 27.32 -8.65
N ASN A 429 -26.10 26.79 -9.71
CA ASN A 429 -25.46 25.86 -10.59
C ASN A 429 -24.40 26.54 -11.51
N HIS A 430 -23.78 25.76 -12.38
CA HIS A 430 -22.69 26.17 -13.28
C HIS A 430 -23.03 27.27 -14.30
N VAL A 431 -24.30 27.58 -14.50
CA VAL A 431 -24.80 28.68 -15.36
C VAL A 431 -25.50 29.79 -14.57
N GLY A 432 -25.38 29.80 -13.24
CA GLY A 432 -25.92 30.85 -12.39
C GLY A 432 -27.41 30.68 -12.06
N LEU A 433 -28.05 29.55 -12.38
CA LEU A 433 -29.41 29.23 -12.08
C LEU A 433 -29.56 28.57 -10.71
N ASP A 434 -30.59 28.90 -9.95
CA ASP A 434 -30.96 28.17 -8.74
C ASP A 434 -31.99 27.07 -9.08
N MET A 435 -31.55 25.83 -9.04
CA MET A 435 -32.38 24.67 -9.36
C MET A 435 -33.34 24.30 -8.22
N ARG A 436 -33.20 24.90 -7.03
CA ARG A 436 -34.15 24.73 -5.92
C ARG A 436 -35.48 25.40 -6.23
N SER A 437 -35.44 26.43 -7.05
CA SER A 437 -36.66 27.19 -7.48
C SER A 437 -37.01 26.99 -8.96
N THR A 438 -36.06 26.57 -9.78
CA THR A 438 -36.27 26.43 -11.23
C THR A 438 -35.95 25.02 -11.69
N ARG A 439 -36.96 24.33 -12.20
CA ARG A 439 -36.82 22.95 -12.70
C ARG A 439 -35.99 22.90 -13.98
N LYS A 440 -34.77 22.34 -13.91
CA LYS A 440 -33.87 22.20 -15.06
C LYS A 440 -32.98 20.94 -14.91
N PRO A 441 -33.04 20.00 -15.85
CA PRO A 441 -32.11 18.88 -15.87
C PRO A 441 -30.83 19.24 -16.63
N TYR A 442 -29.70 18.53 -16.29
CA TYR A 442 -28.44 18.59 -17.01
C TYR A 442 -27.85 17.18 -17.19
N SER A 443 -27.14 16.98 -18.29
CA SER A 443 -26.48 15.71 -18.54
C SER A 443 -25.14 15.88 -19.26
N LYS A 444 -24.22 14.92 -19.03
CA LYS A 444 -22.94 14.82 -19.70
C LYS A 444 -22.61 13.36 -19.95
N ARG A 445 -21.96 13.06 -21.08
CA ARG A 445 -21.44 11.73 -21.34
C ARG A 445 -20.12 11.56 -20.55
N PRO A 446 -19.93 10.48 -19.78
CA PRO A 446 -18.66 10.25 -19.11
C PRO A 446 -17.58 9.83 -20.09
N VAL A 447 -16.32 10.08 -19.74
CA VAL A 447 -15.15 9.46 -20.37
C VAL A 447 -15.12 7.99 -19.94
N ILE A 448 -14.76 7.08 -20.83
CA ILE A 448 -14.60 5.67 -20.47
C ILE A 448 -13.19 5.42 -19.94
N GLY A 449 -13.08 4.79 -18.78
CA GLY A 449 -11.85 4.52 -18.06
C GLY A 449 -11.66 5.40 -16.84
N LYS A 450 -10.67 5.05 -16.02
CA LYS A 450 -10.31 5.81 -14.81
C LYS A 450 -9.65 7.14 -15.15
N PRO A 451 -9.77 8.15 -14.27
CA PRO A 451 -8.85 9.27 -14.27
C PRO A 451 -7.39 8.79 -14.14
N SER A 452 -6.43 9.60 -14.58
CA SER A 452 -5.02 9.27 -14.43
C SER A 452 -4.66 9.06 -12.96
N ALA A 453 -3.66 8.23 -12.67
CA ALA A 453 -3.23 7.93 -11.30
C ALA A 453 -2.82 9.20 -10.52
N SER A 454 -2.23 10.19 -11.21
CA SER A 454 -1.83 11.48 -10.62
C SER A 454 -3.03 12.38 -10.25
N GLU A 455 -4.18 12.19 -10.90
CA GLU A 455 -5.38 12.99 -10.69
C GLU A 455 -6.39 12.32 -9.76
N LEU A 456 -6.23 11.03 -9.48
CA LEU A 456 -7.24 10.21 -8.80
C LEU A 456 -7.63 10.75 -7.40
N SER A 457 -6.71 11.41 -6.71
CA SER A 457 -6.95 12.06 -5.41
C SER A 457 -7.99 13.21 -5.47
N LYS A 458 -8.18 13.80 -6.67
CA LYS A 458 -9.16 14.85 -6.92
C LYS A 458 -10.58 14.32 -7.10
N TYR A 459 -10.74 13.00 -7.23
CA TYR A 459 -12.01 12.35 -7.54
C TYR A 459 -12.51 11.51 -6.38
N PHE A 460 -13.80 11.22 -6.38
CA PHE A 460 -14.44 10.18 -5.59
C PHE A 460 -15.18 9.22 -6.51
N PHE A 461 -15.46 8.01 -6.03
CA PHE A 461 -16.10 6.95 -6.81
C PHE A 461 -17.54 6.70 -6.36
N LEU A 462 -18.47 6.65 -7.29
CA LEU A 462 -19.87 6.26 -7.08
C LEU A 462 -20.15 4.94 -7.81
N PRO A 463 -20.46 3.86 -7.08
CA PRO A 463 -20.77 2.57 -7.68
C PRO A 463 -22.15 2.53 -8.33
N ALA A 464 -22.35 1.61 -9.26
CA ALA A 464 -23.63 1.39 -9.95
C ALA A 464 -24.58 0.53 -9.09
N LEU A 465 -25.19 1.10 -8.05
CA LEU A 465 -25.94 0.38 -7.03
C LEU A 465 -27.39 0.06 -7.38
N GLY A 466 -27.83 0.41 -8.59
CA GLY A 466 -29.21 0.20 -8.99
C GLY A 466 -30.21 1.03 -8.21
N LYS A 467 -31.46 0.60 -8.23
CA LYS A 467 -32.59 1.17 -7.50
C LYS A 467 -33.63 0.12 -7.16
N TYR A 468 -34.52 0.41 -6.21
CA TYR A 468 -35.73 -0.38 -6.00
C TYR A 468 -36.96 0.41 -6.45
N TYR A 469 -37.87 -0.32 -7.08
CA TYR A 469 -39.23 0.11 -7.40
C TYR A 469 -40.17 -1.10 -7.33
N ASP A 470 -41.35 -0.95 -6.72
CA ASP A 470 -42.30 -2.04 -6.49
C ASP A 470 -41.65 -3.30 -5.85
N GLY A 471 -40.71 -3.10 -4.92
CA GLY A 471 -40.01 -4.20 -4.28
C GLY A 471 -38.97 -4.93 -5.14
N LYS A 472 -38.72 -4.47 -6.36
CA LYS A 472 -37.79 -5.07 -7.34
C LYS A 472 -36.48 -4.30 -7.41
N LEU A 473 -35.35 -4.99 -7.31
CA LEU A 473 -34.04 -4.43 -7.63
C LEU A 473 -33.85 -4.36 -9.15
N THR A 474 -33.41 -3.21 -9.67
CA THR A 474 -33.12 -3.02 -11.08
C THR A 474 -31.83 -2.25 -11.29
N PHE A 475 -31.17 -2.52 -12.42
CA PHE A 475 -29.93 -1.84 -12.87
C PHE A 475 -28.74 -1.94 -11.92
N PHE A 476 -28.74 -2.88 -10.97
CA PHE A 476 -27.59 -3.14 -10.12
C PHE A 476 -26.38 -3.55 -10.94
N ALA A 477 -25.20 -3.00 -10.62
CA ALA A 477 -23.93 -3.11 -11.34
C ALA A 477 -23.90 -2.47 -12.76
N SER A 478 -24.96 -1.78 -13.18
CA SER A 478 -25.00 -1.10 -14.48
C SER A 478 -25.37 0.38 -14.41
N LYS A 479 -26.14 0.80 -13.40
CA LYS A 479 -26.50 2.21 -13.18
C LYS A 479 -26.55 2.53 -11.70
N GLY A 480 -26.23 3.77 -11.33
CA GLY A 480 -26.39 4.29 -9.97
C GLY A 480 -27.42 5.41 -9.93
N TYR A 481 -28.16 5.47 -8.83
CA TYR A 481 -29.21 6.45 -8.56
C TYR A 481 -29.04 7.00 -7.14
N TYR A 482 -28.82 8.30 -7.02
CA TYR A 482 -28.47 8.96 -5.76
C TYR A 482 -29.37 10.15 -5.51
N TRP A 483 -30.09 10.17 -4.39
CA TRP A 483 -30.97 11.28 -4.05
C TRP A 483 -30.21 12.57 -3.76
N SER A 484 -30.84 13.70 -4.11
CA SER A 484 -30.51 15.05 -3.67
C SER A 484 -31.31 15.42 -2.43
N SER A 485 -30.87 16.44 -1.68
CA SER A 485 -31.67 17.07 -0.62
C SER A 485 -32.84 17.88 -1.13
N THR A 486 -32.94 18.17 -2.44
CA THR A 486 -33.86 19.12 -3.03
C THR A 486 -35.11 18.46 -3.63
N ALA A 487 -36.29 18.89 -3.19
CA ALA A 487 -37.56 18.58 -3.84
C ALA A 487 -37.62 19.16 -5.26
N CYS A 488 -38.36 18.52 -6.17
CA CYS A 488 -38.58 19.10 -7.49
C CYS A 488 -39.57 20.29 -7.42
N PRO A 489 -39.17 21.51 -7.88
CA PRO A 489 -40.10 22.64 -7.93
C PRO A 489 -41.29 22.34 -8.86
N ASN A 490 -42.47 22.69 -8.42
CA ASN A 490 -43.72 22.55 -9.18
C ASN A 490 -44.12 21.12 -9.56
N LYS A 491 -43.59 20.10 -8.82
CA LYS A 491 -43.98 18.71 -8.98
C LYS A 491 -43.84 17.96 -7.65
N SER A 492 -44.94 17.84 -6.91
CA SER A 492 -44.97 17.31 -5.54
C SER A 492 -44.50 15.86 -5.38
N ASP A 493 -44.65 15.05 -6.43
CA ASP A 493 -44.29 13.64 -6.41
C ASP A 493 -42.84 13.36 -6.79
N ASP A 494 -42.07 14.39 -7.22
CA ASP A 494 -40.70 14.25 -7.69
C ASP A 494 -39.70 14.94 -6.78
N ALA A 495 -38.46 14.43 -6.80
CA ALA A 495 -37.29 15.07 -6.20
C ALA A 495 -36.07 14.94 -7.13
N TYR A 496 -35.09 15.82 -6.94
CA TYR A 496 -33.85 15.76 -7.72
C TYR A 496 -32.99 14.55 -7.33
N TYR A 497 -32.28 14.00 -8.31
CA TYR A 497 -31.34 12.90 -8.13
C TYR A 497 -30.19 12.97 -9.13
N LEU A 498 -29.09 12.32 -8.81
CA LEU A 498 -27.97 12.05 -9.70
C LEU A 498 -28.10 10.64 -10.24
N HIS A 499 -28.05 10.50 -11.56
CA HIS A 499 -27.96 9.21 -12.26
C HIS A 499 -26.58 9.05 -12.86
N VAL A 500 -25.99 7.87 -12.74
CA VAL A 500 -24.70 7.53 -13.34
C VAL A 500 -24.79 6.22 -14.12
N SER A 501 -24.25 6.22 -15.35
CA SER A 501 -24.12 5.04 -16.21
C SER A 501 -22.94 5.25 -17.17
N ASP A 502 -22.56 4.22 -17.92
CA ASP A 502 -21.54 4.26 -18.98
C ASP A 502 -21.84 5.25 -20.12
N SER A 503 -23.10 5.51 -20.35
CA SER A 503 -23.57 6.37 -21.44
C SER A 503 -23.92 7.80 -20.98
N ARG A 504 -24.23 8.01 -19.69
CA ARG A 504 -24.72 9.29 -19.20
C ARG A 504 -24.54 9.49 -17.70
N VAL A 505 -24.06 10.65 -17.31
CA VAL A 505 -24.19 11.21 -15.96
C VAL A 505 -25.22 12.35 -16.05
N PHE A 506 -26.21 12.35 -15.16
CA PHE A 506 -27.39 13.17 -15.30
C PHE A 506 -27.91 13.63 -13.94
N VAL A 507 -28.21 14.91 -13.80
CA VAL A 507 -29.02 15.44 -12.73
C VAL A 507 -30.40 15.83 -13.27
N GLY A 508 -31.43 15.32 -12.64
CA GLY A 508 -32.82 15.60 -12.97
C GLY A 508 -33.71 15.22 -11.81
N TYR A 509 -34.98 15.02 -12.08
CA TYR A 509 -36.00 14.74 -11.07
C TYR A 509 -36.74 13.45 -11.42
N TYR A 510 -37.16 12.72 -10.40
CA TYR A 510 -37.88 11.46 -10.53
C TYR A 510 -38.81 11.22 -9.34
N MET A 511 -39.72 10.25 -9.48
CA MET A 511 -40.75 9.95 -8.47
C MET A 511 -40.16 9.63 -7.10
N ARG A 512 -40.61 10.29 -6.06
CA ARG A 512 -40.16 10.14 -4.66
C ARG A 512 -40.42 8.74 -4.11
N VAL A 513 -41.37 7.99 -4.66
CA VAL A 513 -41.70 6.61 -4.30
C VAL A 513 -40.66 5.60 -4.72
N GLU A 514 -39.78 5.95 -5.66
CA GLU A 514 -38.64 5.12 -6.00
C GLU A 514 -37.60 5.10 -4.87
N ALA A 515 -36.90 3.99 -4.70
CA ALA A 515 -35.86 3.92 -3.67
C ALA A 515 -34.47 4.01 -4.29
N PHE A 516 -33.79 5.13 -4.02
CA PHE A 516 -32.42 5.43 -4.44
C PHE A 516 -31.48 5.50 -3.25
N ILE A 517 -30.20 5.55 -3.50
CA ILE A 517 -29.18 5.71 -2.46
C ILE A 517 -29.30 7.12 -1.84
N ALA A 518 -29.32 7.18 -0.51
CA ALA A 518 -29.23 8.41 0.26
C ALA A 518 -28.00 8.36 1.16
N GLN A 519 -26.90 8.92 0.67
CA GLN A 519 -25.65 9.08 1.43
C GLN A 519 -24.89 10.30 0.93
N PRO A 520 -24.06 10.98 1.76
CA PRO A 520 -23.09 11.94 1.28
C PRO A 520 -22.23 11.32 0.18
N LEU A 521 -21.94 12.08 -0.88
CA LEU A 521 -21.27 11.52 -2.07
C LEU A 521 -19.75 11.46 -1.92
N GLU A 522 -19.14 12.39 -1.16
CA GLU A 522 -17.69 12.51 -0.91
C GLU A 522 -17.34 12.61 0.58
#